data_cd16910dd6200c95f65b4ac23fc35b75
#
_entry.id   cd16910dd6200c95f65b4ac23fc35b75
#
_cell.length_a   1.000
_cell.length_b   1.000
_cell.length_c   1.000
_cell.angle_alpha   90.00
_cell.angle_beta   90.00
_cell.angle_gamma   90.00
#
_symmetry.space_group_name_H-M   'P 1'
#
loop_
_entity.id
_entity.type
_entity.pdbx_description
1 polymer ?
#
loop_
_entity_poly.entity_id
_entity_poly.type
_entity_poly.pdbx_seq_one_letter_code
_entity_poly.pdbx_strand_id
1 'polypeptide(L)'
;PARGPEADLETVRQMRAAVGPDVGLMIDAHSWWRMGDKTYSPETILDLANAMAVFAPTWLEEPLPPEDHEAYVRLKEAAKFPIATGEHEPDEVGFIDLFNKGCADFIQMDVCCQGGFAMGQRIFEKVREHNLRFAFHSWGTNLEVLAAAHLGVCWEEDVVEWLEVPCYSNADRPGMYPFSASDEILKEPLSIEGGYLVIPDGPGLGIEIDESVVEKYPFIPGPWSYFKIDSPPETVAVTGDHSVKWVEGDQPS
;
A
#
# COMPACT_ATOMS: atom_id res chain seq x y z
N PRO A 1 14.17 4.77 0.43
CA PRO A 1 15.21 5.73 -0.02
C PRO A 1 16.20 6.14 1.07
N ALA A 2 15.93 5.92 2.34
CA ALA A 2 16.82 6.35 3.44
C ALA A 2 18.25 5.80 3.34
N ARG A 3 18.41 4.59 2.80
CA ARG A 3 19.71 3.92 2.64
C ARG A 3 20.34 4.08 1.26
N GLY A 4 19.60 4.59 0.30
CA GLY A 4 20.03 4.78 -1.08
C GLY A 4 19.70 3.63 -2.04
N PRO A 5 19.77 3.88 -3.37
CA PRO A 5 19.33 2.96 -4.40
C PRO A 5 20.05 1.59 -4.38
N GLU A 6 21.32 1.58 -4.01
CA GLU A 6 22.10 0.32 -3.92
C GLU A 6 21.57 -0.58 -2.81
N ALA A 7 21.21 -0.01 -1.65
CA ALA A 7 20.65 -0.77 -0.54
C ALA A 7 19.23 -1.25 -0.83
N ASP A 8 18.43 -0.47 -1.54
CA ASP A 8 17.09 -0.85 -1.96
C ASP A 8 17.16 -2.01 -2.97
N LEU A 9 18.06 -1.93 -3.96
CA LEU A 9 18.29 -3.01 -4.91
C LEU A 9 18.77 -4.30 -4.21
N GLU A 10 19.67 -4.17 -3.25
CA GLU A 10 20.14 -5.31 -2.46
C GLU A 10 19.03 -5.93 -1.63
N THR A 11 18.11 -5.12 -1.08
CA THR A 11 16.92 -5.62 -0.37
C THR A 11 16.06 -6.48 -1.30
N VAL A 12 15.75 -6.01 -2.49
CA VAL A 12 14.96 -6.77 -3.48
C VAL A 12 15.67 -8.07 -3.86
N ARG A 13 16.99 -8.01 -4.07
CA ARG A 13 17.81 -9.20 -4.35
C ARG A 13 17.71 -10.23 -3.24
N GLN A 14 17.84 -9.81 -1.98
CA GLN A 14 17.75 -10.70 -0.81
C GLN A 14 16.35 -11.29 -0.67
N MET A 15 15.31 -10.50 -0.85
CA MET A 15 13.93 -10.98 -0.79
C MET A 15 13.69 -12.04 -1.86
N ARG A 16 14.06 -11.79 -3.12
CA ARG A 16 13.94 -12.76 -4.20
C ARG A 16 14.72 -14.05 -3.92
N ALA A 17 15.92 -13.93 -3.38
CA ALA A 17 16.73 -15.10 -3.00
C ALA A 17 16.09 -15.92 -1.87
N ALA A 18 15.40 -15.25 -0.94
CA ALA A 18 14.76 -15.92 0.20
C ALA A 18 13.45 -16.62 -0.18
N VAL A 19 12.61 -15.98 -1.01
CA VAL A 19 11.28 -16.53 -1.35
C VAL A 19 11.27 -17.43 -2.57
N GLY A 20 12.33 -17.46 -3.36
CA GLY A 20 12.42 -18.25 -4.59
C GLY A 20 11.69 -17.61 -5.79
N PRO A 21 11.70 -18.24 -6.97
CA PRO A 21 11.16 -17.68 -8.20
C PRO A 21 9.64 -17.72 -8.29
N ASP A 22 8.98 -18.58 -7.54
CA ASP A 22 7.56 -18.89 -7.69
C ASP A 22 6.65 -17.96 -6.86
N VAL A 23 7.22 -17.17 -5.94
CA VAL A 23 6.48 -16.20 -5.13
C VAL A 23 6.45 -14.84 -5.85
N GLY A 24 5.27 -14.27 -6.02
CA GLY A 24 5.12 -12.90 -6.52
C GLY A 24 5.84 -11.91 -5.58
N LEU A 25 6.61 -11.00 -6.14
CA LEU A 25 7.32 -9.98 -5.37
C LEU A 25 6.80 -8.62 -5.79
N MET A 26 5.97 -8.03 -4.95
CA MET A 26 5.41 -6.71 -5.08
C MET A 26 6.25 -5.74 -4.26
N ILE A 27 6.64 -4.62 -4.86
CA ILE A 27 7.56 -3.67 -4.25
C ILE A 27 6.83 -2.37 -4.06
N ASP A 28 6.49 -2.07 -2.81
CA ASP A 28 5.99 -0.77 -2.40
C ASP A 28 7.19 0.14 -2.05
N ALA A 29 7.34 1.22 -2.80
CA ALA A 29 8.54 2.03 -2.76
C ALA A 29 8.40 3.31 -1.93
N HIS A 30 7.29 4.03 -2.05
CA HIS A 30 7.06 5.33 -1.40
C HIS A 30 8.32 6.23 -1.37
N SER A 31 9.09 6.21 -2.45
CA SER A 31 10.39 6.88 -2.50
C SER A 31 10.30 8.42 -2.53
N TRP A 32 9.08 8.92 -2.74
CA TRP A 32 8.69 10.32 -2.66
C TRP A 32 8.35 10.74 -1.23
N TRP A 33 7.98 9.79 -0.37
CA TRP A 33 7.66 10.07 1.02
C TRP A 33 8.93 10.47 1.75
N ARG A 34 8.99 11.72 2.14
CA ARG A 34 10.18 12.29 2.74
C ARG A 34 10.42 11.73 4.13
N MET A 35 11.38 10.85 4.20
CA MET A 35 12.10 10.56 5.43
C MET A 35 13.30 11.50 5.49
N GLY A 36 13.10 12.74 5.96
CA GLY A 36 14.09 13.81 5.82
C GLY A 36 14.08 14.43 4.41
N ASP A 37 15.19 15.03 3.98
CA ASP A 37 15.29 15.72 2.68
C ASP A 37 15.69 14.78 1.52
N LYS A 38 15.58 13.46 1.68
CA LYS A 38 16.03 12.49 0.68
C LYS A 38 14.86 11.88 -0.04
N THR A 39 14.66 12.32 -1.27
CA THR A 39 13.78 11.66 -2.25
C THR A 39 14.62 11.23 -3.45
N TYR A 40 14.13 10.28 -4.23
CA TYR A 40 14.76 9.93 -5.48
C TYR A 40 14.24 10.82 -6.62
N SER A 41 15.12 11.16 -7.56
CA SER A 41 14.67 11.78 -8.81
C SER A 41 13.98 10.74 -9.70
N PRO A 42 13.12 11.15 -10.64
CA PRO A 42 12.52 10.23 -11.61
C PRO A 42 13.54 9.40 -12.38
N GLU A 43 14.72 9.96 -12.69
CA GLU A 43 15.80 9.26 -13.38
C GLU A 43 16.38 8.15 -12.48
N THR A 44 16.61 8.46 -11.19
CA THR A 44 17.08 7.46 -10.21
C THR A 44 16.06 6.32 -10.05
N ILE A 45 14.77 6.64 -10.03
CA ILE A 45 13.69 5.65 -9.98
C ILE A 45 13.71 4.76 -11.22
N LEU A 46 13.85 5.34 -12.40
CA LEU A 46 13.91 4.55 -13.64
C LEU A 46 15.12 3.62 -13.67
N ASP A 47 16.29 4.12 -13.28
CA ASP A 47 17.52 3.31 -13.22
C ASP A 47 17.35 2.16 -12.21
N LEU A 48 16.80 2.45 -11.04
CA LEU A 48 16.53 1.47 -10.00
C LEU A 48 15.51 0.41 -10.47
N ALA A 49 14.39 0.84 -11.06
CA ALA A 49 13.39 -0.06 -11.63
C ALA A 49 14.02 -0.99 -12.68
N ASN A 50 14.81 -0.45 -13.60
CA ASN A 50 15.47 -1.25 -14.61
C ASN A 50 16.50 -2.23 -14.02
N ALA A 51 17.20 -1.86 -12.94
CA ALA A 51 18.09 -2.76 -12.22
C ALA A 51 17.31 -3.86 -11.47
N MET A 52 16.14 -3.56 -10.93
CA MET A 52 15.26 -4.54 -10.24
C MET A 52 14.63 -5.54 -11.21
N ALA A 53 14.51 -5.23 -12.49
CA ALA A 53 13.82 -6.07 -13.48
C ALA A 53 14.37 -7.51 -13.55
N VAL A 54 15.65 -7.72 -13.27
CA VAL A 54 16.28 -9.08 -13.27
C VAL A 54 15.72 -9.99 -12.16
N PHE A 55 15.09 -9.42 -11.16
CA PHE A 55 14.45 -10.15 -10.06
C PHE A 55 12.96 -10.45 -10.33
N ALA A 56 12.46 -10.08 -11.49
CA ALA A 56 11.09 -10.30 -11.93
C ALA A 56 10.04 -9.89 -10.88
N PRO A 57 10.00 -8.62 -10.45
CA PRO A 57 8.96 -8.16 -9.56
C PRO A 57 7.61 -8.15 -10.29
N THR A 58 6.53 -8.33 -9.52
CA THR A 58 5.16 -8.27 -10.03
C THR A 58 4.79 -6.85 -10.41
N TRP A 59 5.14 -5.87 -9.54
CA TRP A 59 5.05 -4.44 -9.81
C TRP A 59 5.99 -3.63 -8.92
N LEU A 60 6.17 -2.37 -9.29
CA LEU A 60 6.73 -1.31 -8.46
C LEU A 60 5.60 -0.30 -8.16
N GLU A 61 5.29 -0.16 -6.88
CA GLU A 61 4.21 0.64 -6.36
C GLU A 61 4.71 1.97 -5.84
N GLU A 62 4.00 3.01 -6.19
CA GLU A 62 4.21 4.40 -5.77
C GLU A 62 5.68 4.86 -5.67
N PRO A 63 6.47 4.65 -6.73
CA PRO A 63 7.87 5.07 -6.71
C PRO A 63 8.06 6.59 -6.90
N LEU A 64 7.04 7.32 -7.32
CA LEU A 64 7.05 8.75 -7.63
C LEU A 64 5.93 9.47 -6.86
N PRO A 65 6.02 10.79 -6.66
CA PRO A 65 4.91 11.55 -6.07
C PRO A 65 3.60 11.28 -6.81
N PRO A 66 2.50 10.98 -6.09
CA PRO A 66 1.22 10.59 -6.72
C PRO A 66 0.70 11.65 -7.68
N GLU A 67 0.94 12.93 -7.42
CA GLU A 67 0.51 14.04 -8.27
C GLU A 67 1.34 14.22 -9.55
N ASP A 68 2.51 13.55 -9.69
CA ASP A 68 3.36 13.68 -10.90
C ASP A 68 3.02 12.62 -11.95
N HIS A 69 1.79 12.67 -12.46
CA HIS A 69 1.29 11.75 -13.47
C HIS A 69 2.16 11.73 -14.75
N GLU A 70 2.77 12.85 -15.11
CA GLU A 70 3.67 12.91 -16.26
C GLU A 70 4.95 12.09 -16.05
N ALA A 71 5.46 12.06 -14.84
CA ALA A 71 6.61 11.21 -14.51
C ALA A 71 6.21 9.73 -14.49
N TYR A 72 5.01 9.37 -14.03
CA TYR A 72 4.48 8.01 -14.12
C TYR A 72 4.35 7.52 -15.54
N VAL A 73 3.85 8.34 -16.47
CA VAL A 73 3.79 7.99 -17.91
C VAL A 73 5.18 7.62 -18.41
N ARG A 74 6.18 8.49 -18.18
CA ARG A 74 7.56 8.23 -18.61
C ARG A 74 8.16 6.98 -17.97
N LEU A 75 7.89 6.77 -16.68
CA LEU A 75 8.36 5.59 -15.96
C LEU A 75 7.76 4.32 -16.55
N LYS A 76 6.44 4.28 -16.73
CA LYS A 76 5.74 3.13 -17.28
C LYS A 76 6.21 2.78 -18.69
N GLU A 77 6.40 3.77 -19.55
CA GLU A 77 6.90 3.55 -20.92
C GLU A 77 8.31 2.94 -20.96
N ALA A 78 9.14 3.24 -19.95
CA ALA A 78 10.55 2.85 -19.92
C ALA A 78 10.85 1.67 -18.97
N ALA A 79 9.99 1.38 -18.01
CA ALA A 79 10.14 0.27 -17.08
C ALA A 79 9.95 -1.07 -17.80
N LYS A 80 10.64 -2.11 -17.29
CA LYS A 80 10.61 -3.46 -17.86
C LYS A 80 9.63 -4.40 -17.15
N PHE A 81 8.86 -3.90 -16.22
CA PHE A 81 7.84 -4.63 -15.47
C PHE A 81 6.76 -3.64 -14.99
N PRO A 82 5.59 -4.13 -14.55
CA PRO A 82 4.45 -3.29 -14.26
C PRO A 82 4.68 -2.21 -13.19
N ILE A 83 3.99 -1.08 -13.34
CA ILE A 83 3.92 0.02 -12.38
C ILE A 83 2.51 0.01 -11.77
N ALA A 84 2.44 0.21 -10.45
CA ALA A 84 1.20 0.34 -9.69
C ALA A 84 1.13 1.70 -9.00
N THR A 85 -0.05 2.31 -8.96
CA THR A 85 -0.33 3.55 -8.23
C THR A 85 -1.82 3.80 -8.11
N GLY A 86 -2.20 4.75 -7.27
CA GLY A 86 -3.57 5.23 -7.13
C GLY A 86 -4.07 5.32 -5.70
N GLU A 87 -3.41 4.70 -4.74
CA GLU A 87 -3.84 4.70 -3.33
C GLU A 87 -3.84 6.09 -2.69
N HIS A 88 -3.08 7.02 -3.25
CA HIS A 88 -3.03 8.42 -2.80
C HIS A 88 -3.80 9.38 -3.71
N GLU A 89 -4.56 8.88 -4.68
CA GLU A 89 -5.44 9.75 -5.45
C GLU A 89 -6.54 10.32 -4.54
N PRO A 90 -6.69 11.65 -4.48
CA PRO A 90 -7.58 12.27 -3.51
C PRO A 90 -9.06 12.10 -3.87
N ASP A 91 -9.37 11.92 -5.15
CA ASP A 91 -10.73 11.88 -5.66
C ASP A 91 -10.84 11.24 -7.06
N GLU A 92 -12.04 11.20 -7.60
CA GLU A 92 -12.34 10.66 -8.92
C GLU A 92 -11.60 11.39 -10.05
N VAL A 93 -11.28 12.67 -9.88
CA VAL A 93 -10.61 13.46 -10.92
C VAL A 93 -9.17 12.99 -11.10
N GLY A 94 -8.49 12.67 -9.99
CA GLY A 94 -7.16 12.09 -10.02
C GLY A 94 -7.15 10.74 -10.74
N PHE A 95 -8.07 9.86 -10.41
CA PHE A 95 -8.21 8.56 -11.11
C PHE A 95 -8.50 8.74 -12.61
N ILE A 96 -9.38 9.66 -13.00
CA ILE A 96 -9.66 9.94 -14.41
C ILE A 96 -8.39 10.39 -15.14
N ASP A 97 -7.56 11.21 -14.51
CA ASP A 97 -6.29 11.65 -15.10
C ASP A 97 -5.29 10.49 -15.23
N LEU A 98 -5.18 9.61 -14.21
CA LEU A 98 -4.38 8.38 -14.30
C LEU A 98 -4.78 7.52 -15.52
N PHE A 99 -6.08 7.30 -15.71
CA PHE A 99 -6.60 6.53 -16.84
C PHE A 99 -6.31 7.21 -18.18
N ASN A 100 -6.62 8.50 -18.30
CA ASN A 100 -6.48 9.24 -19.54
C ASN A 100 -5.03 9.36 -20.01
N LYS A 101 -4.10 9.45 -19.06
CA LYS A 101 -2.66 9.54 -19.35
C LYS A 101 -2.01 8.16 -19.48
N GLY A 102 -2.61 7.13 -18.92
CA GLY A 102 -2.04 5.78 -18.95
C GLY A 102 -0.84 5.64 -18.00
N CYS A 103 -0.96 6.14 -16.77
CA CYS A 103 0.13 6.25 -15.81
C CYS A 103 0.61 4.92 -15.24
N ALA A 104 -0.25 3.89 -15.18
CA ALA A 104 0.03 2.64 -14.50
C ALA A 104 -0.47 1.42 -15.27
N ASP A 105 0.01 0.25 -14.89
CA ASP A 105 -0.47 -1.06 -15.34
C ASP A 105 -1.48 -1.64 -14.35
N PHE A 106 -1.26 -1.37 -13.06
CA PHE A 106 -2.18 -1.65 -11.97
C PHE A 106 -2.69 -0.34 -11.37
N ILE A 107 -3.99 -0.24 -11.26
CA ILE A 107 -4.64 0.83 -10.50
C ILE A 107 -4.90 0.30 -9.10
N GLN A 108 -4.56 1.10 -8.10
CA GLN A 108 -4.79 0.78 -6.70
C GLN A 108 -5.78 1.77 -6.09
N MET A 109 -6.64 1.27 -5.24
CA MET A 109 -7.61 2.07 -4.51
C MET A 109 -7.84 1.47 -3.14
N ASP A 110 -7.96 2.34 -2.15
CA ASP A 110 -8.42 2.02 -0.81
C ASP A 110 -9.92 2.31 -0.69
N VAL A 111 -10.70 1.28 -0.46
CA VAL A 111 -12.16 1.41 -0.39
C VAL A 111 -12.63 2.28 0.77
N CYS A 112 -11.87 2.32 1.87
CA CYS A 112 -12.23 3.09 3.06
C CYS A 112 -11.79 4.56 2.98
N CYS A 113 -10.76 4.86 2.20
CA CYS A 113 -10.17 6.19 2.08
C CYS A 113 -10.69 6.96 0.86
N GLN A 114 -11.04 6.27 -0.24
CA GLN A 114 -11.25 6.88 -1.55
C GLN A 114 -12.68 6.71 -2.08
N GLY A 115 -13.70 7.00 -1.28
CA GLY A 115 -15.09 7.12 -1.74
C GLY A 115 -15.93 5.84 -1.75
N GLY A 116 -15.44 4.77 -1.14
CA GLY A 116 -16.20 3.57 -0.83
C GLY A 116 -16.64 2.75 -2.06
N PHE A 117 -17.65 1.92 -1.87
CA PHE A 117 -18.14 1.00 -2.90
C PHE A 117 -18.56 1.68 -4.21
N ALA A 118 -19.22 2.84 -4.09
CA ALA A 118 -19.69 3.55 -5.29
C ALA A 118 -18.55 4.06 -6.16
N MET A 119 -17.47 4.53 -5.55
CA MET A 119 -16.26 4.92 -6.27
C MET A 119 -15.59 3.68 -6.88
N GLY A 120 -15.41 2.62 -6.10
CA GLY A 120 -14.76 1.40 -6.56
C GLY A 120 -15.45 0.81 -7.80
N GLN A 121 -16.78 0.77 -7.84
CA GLN A 121 -17.51 0.31 -9.03
C GLN A 121 -17.16 1.13 -10.29
N ARG A 122 -17.07 2.46 -10.17
CA ARG A 122 -16.69 3.32 -11.29
C ARG A 122 -15.24 3.12 -11.71
N ILE A 123 -14.35 2.93 -10.73
CA ILE A 123 -12.93 2.67 -11.02
C ILE A 123 -12.78 1.34 -11.76
N PHE A 124 -13.46 0.27 -11.33
CA PHE A 124 -13.38 -1.04 -12.02
C PHE A 124 -13.93 -1.00 -13.45
N GLU A 125 -15.00 -0.23 -13.68
CA GLU A 125 -15.50 0.02 -15.05
C GLU A 125 -14.38 0.65 -15.91
N LYS A 126 -13.66 1.63 -15.37
CA LYS A 126 -12.54 2.27 -16.07
C LYS A 126 -11.34 1.36 -16.25
N VAL A 127 -10.98 0.58 -15.25
CA VAL A 127 -9.92 -0.45 -15.36
C VAL A 127 -10.21 -1.39 -16.53
N ARG A 128 -11.45 -1.89 -16.61
CA ARG A 128 -11.88 -2.75 -17.72
C ARG A 128 -11.88 -2.02 -19.08
N GLU A 129 -12.42 -0.79 -19.13
CA GLU A 129 -12.44 0.03 -20.36
C GLU A 129 -11.04 0.28 -20.93
N HIS A 130 -10.06 0.49 -20.07
CA HIS A 130 -8.66 0.77 -20.43
C HIS A 130 -7.80 -0.50 -20.52
N ASN A 131 -8.38 -1.68 -20.31
CA ASN A 131 -7.67 -2.96 -20.30
C ASN A 131 -6.46 -2.95 -19.33
N LEU A 132 -6.67 -2.38 -18.16
CA LEU A 132 -5.74 -2.36 -17.04
C LEU A 132 -6.08 -3.45 -16.03
N ARG A 133 -5.30 -3.53 -14.97
CA ARG A 133 -5.48 -4.46 -13.85
C ARG A 133 -5.69 -3.66 -12.58
N PHE A 134 -6.35 -4.26 -11.60
CA PHE A 134 -6.62 -3.63 -10.32
C PHE A 134 -6.08 -4.46 -9.16
N ALA A 135 -5.53 -3.76 -8.16
CA ALA A 135 -5.20 -4.32 -6.87
C ALA A 135 -5.75 -3.41 -5.77
N PHE A 136 -6.34 -4.00 -4.73
CA PHE A 136 -6.71 -3.21 -3.57
C PHE A 136 -5.48 -2.80 -2.78
N HIS A 137 -5.42 -1.53 -2.38
CA HIS A 137 -4.63 -1.09 -1.24
C HIS A 137 -5.44 -1.33 0.03
N SER A 138 -4.79 -1.80 1.08
CA SER A 138 -5.39 -1.97 2.41
C SER A 138 -4.36 -1.72 3.50
N TRP A 139 -4.49 -0.61 4.21
CA TRP A 139 -3.57 -0.20 5.28
C TRP A 139 -4.32 0.15 6.56
N GLY A 140 -5.30 -0.63 6.92
CA GLY A 140 -6.17 -0.39 8.05
C GLY A 140 -6.46 -1.66 8.85
N THR A 141 -7.71 -1.80 9.25
CA THR A 141 -8.15 -2.96 10.01
C THR A 141 -8.67 -4.07 9.09
N ASN A 142 -8.87 -5.25 9.66
CA ASN A 142 -9.53 -6.36 8.96
C ASN A 142 -10.94 -6.02 8.43
N LEU A 143 -11.57 -4.94 8.95
CA LEU A 143 -12.83 -4.40 8.38
C LEU A 143 -12.63 -3.84 6.98
N GLU A 144 -11.53 -3.15 6.75
CA GLU A 144 -11.16 -2.61 5.44
C GLU A 144 -10.93 -3.74 4.43
N VAL A 145 -10.15 -4.74 4.82
CA VAL A 145 -9.91 -5.94 4.00
C VAL A 145 -11.21 -6.61 3.58
N LEU A 146 -12.15 -6.74 4.52
CA LEU A 146 -13.47 -7.33 4.21
C LEU A 146 -14.31 -6.43 3.31
N ALA A 147 -14.30 -5.12 3.52
CA ALA A 147 -15.00 -4.19 2.63
C ALA A 147 -14.45 -4.28 1.20
N ALA A 148 -13.12 -4.30 1.05
CA ALA A 148 -12.45 -4.48 -0.23
C ALA A 148 -12.82 -5.83 -0.88
N ALA A 149 -12.81 -6.93 -0.11
CA ALA A 149 -13.19 -8.25 -0.58
C ALA A 149 -14.64 -8.32 -1.08
N HIS A 150 -15.59 -7.75 -0.33
CA HIS A 150 -17.01 -7.70 -0.74
C HIS A 150 -17.20 -6.88 -2.01
N LEU A 151 -16.43 -5.85 -2.22
CA LEU A 151 -16.46 -5.07 -3.45
C LEU A 151 -15.83 -5.85 -4.61
N GLY A 152 -14.64 -6.43 -4.38
CA GLY A 152 -13.88 -7.12 -5.41
C GLY A 152 -14.55 -8.38 -5.95
N VAL A 153 -15.21 -9.17 -5.09
CA VAL A 153 -15.88 -10.42 -5.51
C VAL A 153 -17.03 -10.21 -6.50
N CYS A 154 -17.49 -8.98 -6.66
CA CYS A 154 -18.52 -8.63 -7.64
C CYS A 154 -17.99 -8.48 -9.07
N TRP A 155 -16.68 -8.61 -9.26
CA TRP A 155 -16.00 -8.39 -10.53
C TRP A 155 -15.15 -9.60 -10.94
N GLU A 156 -14.83 -9.66 -12.22
CA GLU A 156 -14.02 -10.73 -12.79
C GLU A 156 -12.56 -10.63 -12.28
N GLU A 157 -11.92 -11.76 -12.11
CA GLU A 157 -10.54 -11.87 -11.59
C GLU A 157 -9.50 -11.23 -12.52
N ASP A 158 -9.79 -11.09 -13.81
CA ASP A 158 -8.94 -10.39 -14.76
C ASP A 158 -9.05 -8.85 -14.69
N VAL A 159 -10.02 -8.34 -13.94
CA VAL A 159 -10.16 -6.92 -13.61
C VAL A 159 -9.64 -6.65 -12.20
N VAL A 160 -10.17 -7.35 -11.19
CA VAL A 160 -9.76 -7.24 -9.78
C VAL A 160 -8.90 -8.45 -9.44
N GLU A 161 -7.59 -8.29 -9.52
CA GLU A 161 -6.66 -9.39 -9.46
C GLU A 161 -6.13 -9.68 -8.06
N TRP A 162 -5.90 -8.62 -7.27
CA TRP A 162 -5.26 -8.73 -5.97
C TRP A 162 -6.02 -8.00 -4.88
N LEU A 163 -6.05 -8.66 -3.72
CA LEU A 163 -6.50 -8.09 -2.45
C LEU A 163 -5.31 -8.06 -1.50
N GLU A 164 -4.91 -6.88 -1.08
CA GLU A 164 -3.91 -6.74 -0.04
C GLU A 164 -4.49 -7.14 1.32
N VAL A 165 -3.79 -8.01 2.03
CA VAL A 165 -4.12 -8.40 3.40
C VAL A 165 -2.91 -8.15 4.27
N PRO A 166 -2.86 -7.03 4.99
CA PRO A 166 -1.76 -6.70 5.86
C PRO A 166 -1.58 -7.77 6.94
N CYS A 167 -0.36 -8.28 7.10
CA CYS A 167 -0.02 -9.22 8.14
C CYS A 167 0.84 -8.53 9.18
N TYR A 168 0.20 -7.99 10.21
CA TYR A 168 0.87 -7.25 11.29
C TYR A 168 1.30 -8.13 12.47
N SER A 169 0.69 -9.28 12.63
CA SER A 169 0.99 -10.22 13.71
C SER A 169 2.16 -11.11 13.35
N ASN A 170 3.37 -10.62 13.57
CA ASN A 170 4.53 -11.49 13.63
C ASN A 170 4.92 -11.66 15.10
N ALA A 171 4.64 -12.83 15.68
CA ALA A 171 4.96 -13.15 17.06
C ALA A 171 6.45 -12.98 17.39
N ASP A 172 7.31 -13.16 16.38
CA ASP A 172 8.77 -13.05 16.52
C ASP A 172 9.30 -11.63 16.34
N ARG A 173 8.46 -10.71 15.84
CA ARG A 173 8.81 -9.30 15.67
C ARG A 173 7.65 -8.40 16.08
N PRO A 174 7.30 -8.32 17.36
CA PRO A 174 6.34 -7.35 17.82
C PRO A 174 6.93 -5.97 17.57
N GLY A 175 6.34 -5.18 16.70
CA GLY A 175 6.67 -3.78 16.73
C GLY A 175 6.97 -3.04 15.45
N MET A 176 6.86 -3.61 14.24
CA MET A 176 6.85 -2.72 13.09
C MET A 176 5.51 -2.00 12.95
N TYR A 177 4.41 -2.69 13.23
CA TYR A 177 3.06 -2.10 13.29
C TYR A 177 2.23 -2.86 14.32
N PRO A 178 2.09 -2.35 15.55
CA PRO A 178 1.22 -2.96 16.53
C PRO A 178 -0.23 -2.54 16.28
N PHE A 179 -0.80 -2.93 15.14
CA PHE A 179 -2.23 -2.83 14.95
C PHE A 179 -2.94 -4.06 15.52
N SER A 180 -2.64 -4.36 16.77
CA SER A 180 -3.36 -5.41 17.50
C SER A 180 -4.88 -5.20 17.41
N ALA A 181 -5.32 -3.94 17.38
CA ALA A 181 -6.70 -3.62 17.13
C ALA A 181 -7.22 -4.13 15.79
N SER A 182 -6.39 -4.23 14.76
CA SER A 182 -6.79 -4.76 13.45
C SER A 182 -7.20 -6.23 13.54
N ASP A 183 -6.41 -7.02 14.23
CA ASP A 183 -6.67 -8.46 14.35
C ASP A 183 -7.77 -8.75 15.38
N GLU A 184 -7.81 -7.97 16.45
CA GLU A 184 -8.73 -8.18 17.57
C GLU A 184 -10.14 -7.60 17.34
N ILE A 185 -10.32 -6.68 16.38
CA ILE A 185 -11.62 -6.01 16.13
C ILE A 185 -12.72 -6.97 15.69
N LEU A 186 -12.35 -8.09 15.09
CA LEU A 186 -13.26 -9.14 14.67
C LEU A 186 -13.33 -10.23 15.72
N LYS A 187 -14.53 -10.67 16.11
CA LYS A 187 -14.69 -11.82 17.00
C LYS A 187 -14.18 -13.12 16.37
N GLU A 188 -14.36 -13.26 15.08
CA GLU A 188 -13.81 -14.36 14.29
C GLU A 188 -12.72 -13.83 13.36
N PRO A 189 -11.53 -14.40 13.33
CA PRO A 189 -10.45 -13.94 12.46
C PRO A 189 -10.77 -14.18 10.98
N LEU A 190 -10.09 -13.44 10.10
CA LEU A 190 -10.18 -13.67 8.67
C LEU A 190 -9.73 -15.09 8.32
N SER A 191 -10.48 -15.77 7.46
CA SER A 191 -10.12 -17.08 6.92
C SER A 191 -9.52 -16.92 5.52
N ILE A 192 -8.31 -17.46 5.32
CA ILE A 192 -7.64 -17.51 4.02
C ILE A 192 -7.42 -18.97 3.66
N GLU A 193 -7.99 -19.39 2.53
CA GLU A 193 -7.92 -20.75 2.03
C GLU A 193 -7.36 -20.79 0.61
N GLY A 194 -6.25 -21.50 0.43
CA GLY A 194 -5.63 -21.63 -0.89
C GLY A 194 -5.15 -20.32 -1.52
N GLY A 195 -4.89 -19.29 -0.70
CA GLY A 195 -4.50 -17.95 -1.15
C GLY A 195 -5.68 -16.99 -1.41
N TYR A 196 -6.91 -17.41 -1.11
CA TYR A 196 -8.13 -16.62 -1.25
C TYR A 196 -8.73 -16.31 0.11
N LEU A 197 -9.19 -15.06 0.29
CA LEU A 197 -9.98 -14.68 1.45
C LEU A 197 -11.39 -15.29 1.32
N VAL A 198 -11.79 -16.04 2.36
CA VAL A 198 -13.17 -16.54 2.46
C VAL A 198 -14.06 -15.41 2.95
N ILE A 199 -14.96 -14.95 2.10
CA ILE A 199 -15.89 -13.88 2.44
C ILE A 199 -16.99 -14.45 3.35
N PRO A 200 -17.20 -13.89 4.56
CA PRO A 200 -18.24 -14.35 5.47
C PRO A 200 -19.64 -14.19 4.86
N ASP A 201 -20.51 -15.17 5.08
CA ASP A 201 -21.90 -15.13 4.64
C ASP A 201 -22.80 -14.61 5.79
N GLY A 202 -23.41 -13.46 5.61
CA GLY A 202 -24.24 -12.82 6.61
C GLY A 202 -24.61 -11.38 6.27
N PRO A 203 -25.45 -10.73 7.09
CA PRO A 203 -25.83 -9.32 6.88
C PRO A 203 -24.61 -8.39 6.99
N GLY A 204 -24.59 -7.33 6.18
CA GLY A 204 -23.48 -6.37 6.14
C GLY A 204 -22.22 -7.01 5.59
N LEU A 205 -21.14 -6.96 6.35
CA LEU A 205 -19.87 -7.63 6.01
C LEU A 205 -19.83 -9.10 6.51
N GLY A 206 -20.92 -9.62 7.08
CA GLY A 206 -21.01 -10.99 7.57
C GLY A 206 -20.20 -11.27 8.84
N ILE A 207 -19.91 -10.25 9.63
CA ILE A 207 -19.03 -10.33 10.80
C ILE A 207 -19.67 -9.77 12.08
N GLU A 208 -19.08 -10.10 13.21
CA GLU A 208 -19.35 -9.46 14.50
C GLU A 208 -18.10 -8.70 14.98
N ILE A 209 -18.31 -7.46 15.40
CA ILE A 209 -17.25 -6.62 15.97
C ILE A 209 -17.14 -6.89 17.48
N ASP A 210 -15.91 -6.96 17.97
CA ASP A 210 -15.63 -6.91 19.40
C ASP A 210 -15.50 -5.46 19.86
N GLU A 211 -16.58 -4.90 20.37
CA GLU A 211 -16.59 -3.50 20.83
C GLU A 211 -15.63 -3.25 22.02
N SER A 212 -15.22 -4.28 22.74
CA SER A 212 -14.26 -4.12 23.85
C SER A 212 -12.87 -3.70 23.36
N VAL A 213 -12.57 -3.96 22.10
CA VAL A 213 -11.31 -3.53 21.45
C VAL A 213 -11.22 -2.01 21.39
N VAL A 214 -12.33 -1.31 21.19
CA VAL A 214 -12.38 0.16 21.18
C VAL A 214 -12.03 0.73 22.58
N GLU A 215 -12.44 0.04 23.64
CA GLU A 215 -12.08 0.40 25.01
C GLU A 215 -10.62 0.08 25.31
N LYS A 216 -10.12 -1.05 24.80
CA LYS A 216 -8.74 -1.50 24.98
C LYS A 216 -7.73 -0.59 24.25
N TYR A 217 -8.11 -0.07 23.09
CA TYR A 217 -7.29 0.81 22.26
C TYR A 217 -8.00 2.17 22.04
N PRO A 218 -8.15 2.98 23.10
CA PRO A 218 -8.86 4.25 22.98
C PRO A 218 -8.09 5.22 22.09
N PHE A 219 -8.82 6.13 21.44
CA PHE A 219 -8.21 7.23 20.71
C PHE A 219 -7.34 8.08 21.66
N ILE A 220 -6.08 8.24 21.30
CA ILE A 220 -5.12 9.07 22.03
C ILE A 220 -5.02 10.42 21.29
N PRO A 221 -5.48 11.55 21.87
CA PRO A 221 -5.36 12.85 21.26
C PRO A 221 -3.88 13.27 21.13
N GLY A 222 -3.53 13.93 20.04
CA GLY A 222 -2.20 14.50 19.84
C GLY A 222 -1.65 14.20 18.45
N PRO A 223 -0.44 14.70 18.15
CA PRO A 223 0.24 14.38 16.91
C PRO A 223 0.63 12.90 16.91
N TRP A 224 0.29 12.21 15.84
CA TRP A 224 0.60 10.81 15.64
C TRP A 224 1.70 10.62 14.63
N SER A 225 2.60 9.68 14.91
CA SER A 225 3.48 9.09 13.91
C SER A 225 3.16 7.59 13.80
N TYR A 226 3.04 7.07 12.60
CA TYR A 226 2.94 5.64 12.34
C TYR A 226 4.17 4.89 12.84
N PHE A 227 5.30 5.55 12.91
CA PHE A 227 6.54 4.95 13.39
C PHE A 227 6.69 5.24 14.89
N LYS A 228 6.58 4.21 15.72
CA LYS A 228 7.08 4.28 17.09
C LYS A 228 8.60 4.34 17.00
N ILE A 229 9.11 5.56 17.04
CA ILE A 229 10.49 5.77 17.45
C ILE A 229 10.47 5.62 18.96
N ASP A 230 11.40 4.88 19.55
CA ASP A 230 11.63 4.79 21.00
C ASP A 230 12.13 6.14 21.58
N SER A 231 11.56 7.22 21.10
CA SER A 231 11.88 8.61 21.46
C SER A 231 10.67 9.25 22.12
N PRO A 232 10.86 10.11 23.10
CA PRO A 232 9.77 10.84 23.74
C PRO A 232 8.95 11.60 22.70
N PRO A 233 7.61 11.69 22.86
CA PRO A 233 6.71 12.39 21.92
C PRO A 233 7.12 13.82 21.59
N GLU A 234 7.76 14.50 22.51
CA GLU A 234 8.27 15.87 22.34
C GLU A 234 9.41 15.99 21.33
N THR A 235 10.03 14.88 20.93
CA THR A 235 11.15 14.87 19.96
C THR A 235 10.71 14.57 18.53
N VAL A 236 9.43 14.22 18.32
CA VAL A 236 8.84 13.97 17.00
C VAL A 236 7.84 15.06 16.69
N ALA A 237 8.24 16.04 15.88
CA ALA A 237 7.31 17.03 15.37
C ALA A 237 6.66 16.51 14.09
N VAL A 238 5.40 16.08 14.19
CA VAL A 238 4.56 15.92 13.00
C VAL A 238 4.07 17.30 12.62
N THR A 239 4.57 17.83 11.51
CA THR A 239 4.05 19.09 10.95
C THR A 239 2.82 18.76 10.11
N GLY A 240 1.87 19.68 10.02
CA GLY A 240 0.60 19.47 9.29
C GLY A 240 0.73 19.26 7.77
N ASP A 241 1.93 19.21 7.26
CA ASP A 241 2.30 18.87 5.88
C ASP A 241 2.79 17.42 5.74
N HIS A 242 2.52 16.56 6.73
CA HIS A 242 2.95 15.16 6.79
C HIS A 242 4.47 14.95 6.77
N SER A 243 5.27 15.99 6.98
CA SER A 243 6.71 15.83 7.09
C SER A 243 7.10 15.38 8.50
N VAL A 244 7.73 14.21 8.62
CA VAL A 244 8.36 13.77 9.87
C VAL A 244 9.74 14.41 9.95
N LYS A 245 9.97 15.22 10.97
CA LYS A 245 11.33 15.70 11.27
C LYS A 245 12.04 14.68 12.14
N TRP A 246 13.11 14.13 11.62
CA TRP A 246 14.02 13.28 12.40
C TRP A 246 14.74 14.11 13.45
N VAL A 247 14.95 13.52 14.61
CA VAL A 247 15.80 14.09 15.64
C VAL A 247 17.26 13.95 15.20
N GLU A 248 18.05 14.97 15.49
CA GLU A 248 19.48 14.94 15.23
C GLU A 248 20.11 13.75 16.00
N GLY A 249 20.65 12.78 15.31
CA GLY A 249 21.15 11.51 15.88
C GLY A 249 20.57 10.25 15.24
N ASP A 250 19.38 10.31 14.66
CA ASP A 250 18.72 9.19 13.94
C ASP A 250 19.03 9.20 12.43
N GLN A 251 20.02 9.96 12.01
CA GLN A 251 20.49 9.96 10.63
C GLN A 251 21.19 8.62 10.38
N PRO A 252 20.74 7.79 9.43
CA PRO A 252 21.51 6.63 9.02
C PRO A 252 22.86 7.10 8.49
N SER A 253 23.90 6.55 9.06
CA SER A 253 25.30 6.77 8.66
C SER A 253 25.55 6.31 7.22
#